data_04ff5b1032e597663ed3261fa1924e8b
#
_entry.id   04ff5b1032e597663ed3261fa1924e8b
#
_cell.length_a   1.000
_cell.length_b   1.000
_cell.length_c   1.000
_cell.angle_alpha   90.00
_cell.angle_beta   90.00
_cell.angle_gamma   90.00
#
_symmetry.space_group_name_H-M   'P 1'
#
loop_
_entity.id
_entity.type
_entity.pdbx_description
1 polymer ?
#
loop_
_entity_poly.entity_id
_entity_poly.type
_entity_poly.pdbx_seq_one_letter_code
_entity_poly.pdbx_strand_id
1 'polypeptide(L)'
;MTRYVSAGARVLDVCCYAGAWAITALRHAAGSACCVDSSQTALAFAQANAERNGAAVELLHADAFDALKLLAARGRQFDLVVLDPPAFIKRKKDIPQGQAAYRKLNQLALELLADEGLLVSCSCSYHLAADELLGAIQSAARHAARFVQVLEAGGQSADHPLHPAIPETRYLKAFFCRVTRAVG
;
A
#
# COMPACT_ATOMS: atom_id res chain seq x y z
N MET A 1 6.57 -7.18 7.09
CA MET A 1 5.08 -7.22 7.05
C MET A 1 4.50 -8.36 7.89
N THR A 2 4.94 -9.59 7.75
CA THR A 2 4.32 -10.81 8.35
C THR A 2 4.02 -10.71 9.85
N ARG A 3 4.91 -10.07 10.64
CA ARG A 3 4.72 -9.83 12.08
C ARG A 3 3.54 -8.91 12.44
N TYR A 4 2.97 -8.23 11.43
CA TYR A 4 1.86 -7.30 11.61
C TYR A 4 0.52 -7.85 11.11
N VAL A 5 0.51 -9.07 10.55
CA VAL A 5 -0.72 -9.71 10.06
C VAL A 5 -1.43 -10.38 11.24
N SER A 6 -2.60 -9.88 11.57
CA SER A 6 -3.45 -10.51 12.59
C SER A 6 -4.20 -11.71 12.03
N ALA A 7 -4.48 -12.69 12.85
CA ALA A 7 -5.29 -13.84 12.45
C ALA A 7 -6.69 -13.39 12.01
N GLY A 8 -7.13 -13.90 10.84
CA GLY A 8 -8.42 -13.55 10.26
C GLY A 8 -8.47 -12.16 9.57
N ALA A 9 -7.36 -11.41 9.51
CA ALA A 9 -7.31 -10.07 8.94
C ALA A 9 -7.82 -10.02 7.50
N ARG A 10 -8.58 -8.98 7.18
CA ARG A 10 -9.01 -8.62 5.83
C ARG A 10 -7.95 -7.72 5.21
N VAL A 11 -7.37 -8.14 4.09
CA VAL A 11 -6.24 -7.47 3.45
C VAL A 11 -6.69 -6.83 2.14
N LEU A 12 -6.23 -5.60 1.88
CA LEU A 12 -6.33 -4.93 0.59
C LEU A 12 -4.92 -4.66 0.06
N ASP A 13 -4.62 -5.20 -1.11
CA ASP A 13 -3.34 -5.04 -1.81
C ASP A 13 -3.58 -4.21 -3.08
N VAL A 14 -3.17 -2.94 -3.05
CA VAL A 14 -3.41 -1.96 -4.11
C VAL A 14 -2.15 -1.78 -4.95
N CYS A 15 -2.30 -1.90 -6.26
CA CYS A 15 -1.23 -2.07 -7.24
C CYS A 15 -0.48 -3.38 -6.98
N CYS A 16 -1.25 -4.45 -6.83
CA CYS A 16 -0.78 -5.72 -6.30
C CYS A 16 0.19 -6.48 -7.22
N TYR A 17 0.28 -6.13 -8.51
CA TYR A 17 1.07 -6.84 -9.52
C TYR A 17 0.82 -8.37 -9.42
N ALA A 18 1.81 -9.15 -9.03
CA ALA A 18 1.72 -10.61 -8.90
C ALA A 18 1.16 -11.09 -7.54
N GLY A 19 0.61 -10.19 -6.71
CA GLY A 19 -0.08 -10.51 -5.45
C GLY A 19 0.83 -10.86 -4.27
N ALA A 20 2.10 -10.44 -4.30
CA ALA A 20 3.09 -10.86 -3.30
C ALA A 20 2.70 -10.47 -1.86
N TRP A 21 2.15 -9.27 -1.65
CA TRP A 21 1.72 -8.80 -0.33
C TRP A 21 0.50 -9.58 0.17
N ALA A 22 -0.53 -9.72 -0.67
CA ALA A 22 -1.76 -10.44 -0.37
C ALA A 22 -1.50 -11.91 -0.03
N ILE A 23 -0.75 -12.62 -0.88
CA ILE A 23 -0.44 -14.04 -0.70
C ILE A 23 0.42 -14.26 0.54
N THR A 24 1.40 -13.38 0.79
CA THR A 24 2.20 -13.45 2.01
C THR A 24 1.32 -13.26 3.25
N ALA A 25 0.37 -12.34 3.24
CA ALA A 25 -0.55 -12.14 4.36
C ALA A 25 -1.43 -13.37 4.59
N LEU A 26 -2.01 -13.96 3.54
CA LEU A 26 -2.83 -15.17 3.63
C LEU A 26 -2.06 -16.35 4.20
N ARG A 27 -0.79 -16.51 3.82
CA ARG A 27 0.09 -17.54 4.39
C ARG A 27 0.45 -17.30 5.86
N HIS A 28 0.23 -16.10 6.37
CA HIS A 28 0.47 -15.70 7.77
C HIS A 28 -0.83 -15.39 8.51
N ALA A 29 -1.85 -16.21 8.27
CA ALA A 29 -3.12 -16.25 8.96
C ALA A 29 -4.12 -15.11 8.63
N ALA A 30 -3.92 -14.29 7.61
CA ALA A 30 -5.00 -13.43 7.13
C ALA A 30 -6.21 -14.26 6.67
N GLY A 31 -7.41 -13.76 6.90
CA GLY A 31 -8.66 -14.46 6.57
C GLY A 31 -9.10 -14.26 5.11
N SER A 32 -8.77 -13.12 4.52
CA SER A 32 -9.11 -12.80 3.13
C SER A 32 -8.20 -11.73 2.55
N ALA A 33 -8.07 -11.70 1.22
CA ALA A 33 -7.34 -10.66 0.52
C ALA A 33 -8.04 -10.24 -0.77
N CYS A 34 -8.07 -8.92 -1.01
CA CYS A 34 -8.50 -8.30 -2.25
C CYS A 34 -7.29 -7.67 -2.94
N CYS A 35 -7.02 -8.09 -4.17
CA CYS A 35 -5.93 -7.62 -5.02
C CYS A 35 -6.50 -6.64 -6.06
N VAL A 36 -5.97 -5.43 -6.08
CA VAL A 36 -6.35 -4.38 -7.03
C VAL A 36 -5.19 -4.08 -7.96
N ASP A 37 -5.42 -4.12 -9.26
CA ASP A 37 -4.46 -3.65 -10.27
C ASP A 37 -5.19 -3.17 -11.52
N SER A 38 -4.60 -2.22 -12.24
CA SER A 38 -5.10 -1.74 -13.53
C SER A 38 -4.71 -2.65 -14.69
N SER A 39 -3.81 -3.62 -14.47
CA SER A 39 -3.35 -4.59 -15.46
C SER A 39 -4.04 -5.94 -15.27
N GLN A 40 -4.85 -6.33 -16.25
CA GLN A 40 -5.47 -7.66 -16.27
C GLN A 40 -4.41 -8.79 -16.25
N THR A 41 -3.27 -8.57 -16.89
CA THR A 41 -2.15 -9.53 -16.88
C THR A 41 -1.54 -9.68 -15.48
N ALA A 42 -1.38 -8.57 -14.74
CA ALA A 42 -0.91 -8.60 -13.36
C ALA A 42 -1.88 -9.40 -12.47
N LEU A 43 -3.18 -9.16 -12.61
CA LEU A 43 -4.21 -9.91 -11.87
C LEU A 43 -4.22 -11.40 -12.22
N ALA A 44 -3.98 -11.77 -13.47
CA ALA A 44 -3.84 -13.17 -13.86
C ALA A 44 -2.62 -13.83 -13.19
N PHE A 45 -1.50 -13.11 -13.04
CA PHE A 45 -0.35 -13.59 -12.26
C PHE A 45 -0.68 -13.71 -10.77
N ALA A 46 -1.39 -12.73 -10.19
CA ALA A 46 -1.81 -12.80 -8.78
C ALA A 46 -2.70 -14.01 -8.53
N GLN A 47 -3.67 -14.29 -9.41
CA GLN A 47 -4.52 -15.48 -9.33
C GLN A 47 -3.70 -16.77 -9.38
N ALA A 48 -2.86 -16.93 -10.40
CA ALA A 48 -2.05 -18.14 -10.57
C ALA A 48 -1.08 -18.36 -9.39
N ASN A 49 -0.51 -17.29 -8.85
CA ASN A 49 0.36 -17.36 -7.69
C ASN A 49 -0.41 -17.71 -6.41
N ALA A 50 -1.61 -17.17 -6.22
CA ALA A 50 -2.47 -17.53 -5.09
C ALA A 50 -2.78 -19.04 -5.12
N GLU A 51 -3.23 -19.57 -6.26
CA GLU A 51 -3.53 -20.98 -6.46
C GLU A 51 -2.33 -21.87 -6.16
N ARG A 52 -1.13 -21.53 -6.67
CA ARG A 52 0.13 -22.26 -6.39
C ARG A 52 0.50 -22.27 -4.90
N ASN A 53 0.03 -21.28 -4.14
CA ASN A 53 0.26 -21.19 -2.69
C ASN A 53 -0.92 -21.72 -1.87
N GLY A 54 -1.91 -22.38 -2.48
CA GLY A 54 -3.09 -22.90 -1.80
C GLY A 54 -3.97 -21.80 -1.18
N ALA A 55 -3.93 -20.58 -1.75
CA ALA A 55 -4.68 -19.42 -1.30
C ALA A 55 -5.69 -18.98 -2.36
N ALA A 56 -6.72 -18.25 -1.92
CA ALA A 56 -7.69 -17.61 -2.81
C ALA A 56 -7.68 -16.09 -2.57
N VAL A 57 -7.76 -15.33 -3.65
CA VAL A 57 -7.79 -13.86 -3.62
C VAL A 57 -9.00 -13.34 -4.40
N GLU A 58 -9.62 -12.27 -3.90
CA GLU A 58 -10.56 -11.47 -4.68
C GLU A 58 -9.77 -10.58 -5.64
N LEU A 59 -10.15 -10.51 -6.91
CA LEU A 59 -9.49 -9.66 -7.89
C LEU A 59 -10.39 -8.50 -8.29
N LEU A 60 -9.84 -7.30 -8.28
CA LEU A 60 -10.53 -6.09 -8.73
C LEU A 60 -9.69 -5.39 -9.80
N HIS A 61 -10.12 -5.49 -11.06
CA HIS A 61 -9.50 -4.81 -12.20
C HIS A 61 -9.99 -3.36 -12.26
N ALA A 62 -9.19 -2.43 -11.77
CA ALA A 62 -9.49 -1.00 -11.77
C ALA A 62 -8.22 -0.17 -11.53
N ASP A 63 -8.29 1.12 -11.87
CA ASP A 63 -7.33 2.11 -11.36
C ASP A 63 -7.40 2.18 -9.83
N ALA A 64 -6.26 2.41 -9.18
CA ALA A 64 -6.16 2.42 -7.72
C ALA A 64 -7.11 3.42 -7.05
N PHE A 65 -7.22 4.64 -7.59
CA PHE A 65 -8.09 5.67 -7.03
C PHE A 65 -9.58 5.32 -7.17
N ASP A 66 -9.95 4.76 -8.30
CA ASP A 66 -11.35 4.37 -8.57
C ASP A 66 -11.73 3.11 -7.79
N ALA A 67 -10.82 2.15 -7.64
CA ALA A 67 -11.01 0.98 -6.80
C ALA A 67 -11.26 1.36 -5.33
N LEU A 68 -10.44 2.25 -4.75
CA LEU A 68 -10.61 2.67 -3.37
C LEU A 68 -11.95 3.39 -3.15
N LYS A 69 -12.36 4.27 -4.07
CA LYS A 69 -13.68 4.93 -4.01
C LYS A 69 -14.83 3.91 -4.11
N LEU A 70 -14.72 2.95 -5.03
CA LEU A 70 -15.71 1.89 -5.21
C LEU A 70 -15.86 1.04 -3.95
N LEU A 71 -14.75 0.63 -3.34
CA LEU A 71 -14.74 -0.16 -2.11
C LEU A 71 -15.36 0.63 -0.94
N ALA A 72 -15.07 1.94 -0.83
CA ALA A 72 -15.67 2.82 0.15
C ALA A 72 -17.19 2.95 -0.05
N ALA A 73 -17.65 3.15 -1.28
CA ALA A 73 -19.08 3.21 -1.63
C ALA A 73 -19.81 1.89 -1.31
N ARG A 74 -19.12 0.75 -1.31
CA ARG A 74 -19.62 -0.56 -0.90
C ARG A 74 -19.53 -0.83 0.61
N GLY A 75 -19.07 0.13 1.40
CA GLY A 75 -18.93 -0.01 2.85
C GLY A 75 -17.86 -1.04 3.25
N ARG A 76 -16.92 -1.37 2.37
CA ARG A 76 -15.83 -2.32 2.65
C ARG A 76 -14.86 -1.72 3.66
N GLN A 77 -14.37 -2.56 4.57
CA GLN A 77 -13.31 -2.21 5.52
C GLN A 77 -12.28 -3.31 5.58
N PHE A 78 -11.02 -2.91 5.83
CA PHE A 78 -9.85 -3.78 5.84
C PHE A 78 -9.03 -3.56 7.12
N ASP A 79 -8.39 -4.61 7.59
CA ASP A 79 -7.54 -4.56 8.78
C ASP A 79 -6.08 -4.27 8.39
N LEU A 80 -5.72 -4.57 7.13
CA LEU A 80 -4.44 -4.24 6.51
C LEU A 80 -4.67 -3.69 5.11
N VAL A 81 -4.14 -2.50 4.81
CA VAL A 81 -4.11 -1.94 3.46
C VAL A 81 -2.66 -1.71 3.04
N VAL A 82 -2.28 -2.25 1.89
CA VAL A 82 -0.99 -2.03 1.25
C VAL A 82 -1.18 -1.15 0.03
N LEU A 83 -0.38 -0.10 -0.05
CA LEU A 83 -0.26 0.80 -1.19
C LEU A 83 1.14 0.68 -1.76
N ASP A 84 1.29 0.02 -2.90
CA ASP A 84 2.57 -0.14 -3.60
C ASP A 84 2.48 0.38 -5.05
N PRO A 85 2.18 1.68 -5.23
CA PRO A 85 1.92 2.27 -6.52
C PRO A 85 3.20 2.38 -7.38
N PRO A 86 3.05 2.46 -8.71
CA PRO A 86 4.15 2.84 -9.59
C PRO A 86 4.64 4.24 -9.25
N ALA A 87 5.84 4.61 -9.72
CA ALA A 87 6.42 5.92 -9.49
C ALA A 87 5.55 7.04 -10.05
N PHE A 88 4.89 7.82 -9.18
CA PHE A 88 4.12 9.01 -9.60
C PHE A 88 5.02 10.19 -9.96
N ILE A 89 6.27 10.21 -9.47
CA ILE A 89 7.24 11.27 -9.74
C ILE A 89 8.39 10.69 -10.55
N LYS A 90 8.31 10.83 -11.87
CA LYS A 90 9.35 10.37 -12.79
C LYS A 90 10.40 11.44 -13.09
N ARG A 91 10.04 12.71 -13.00
CA ARG A 91 10.90 13.89 -13.28
C ARG A 91 10.64 14.96 -12.24
N LYS A 92 11.62 15.84 -12.00
CA LYS A 92 11.50 16.93 -11.02
C LYS A 92 10.28 17.82 -11.22
N LYS A 93 9.87 18.07 -12.46
CA LYS A 93 8.67 18.87 -12.76
C LYS A 93 7.35 18.22 -12.31
N ASP A 94 7.35 16.90 -12.15
CA ASP A 94 6.17 16.12 -11.77
C ASP A 94 5.99 16.06 -10.22
N ILE A 95 6.92 16.65 -9.43
CA ILE A 95 6.91 16.59 -7.95
C ILE A 95 5.59 17.09 -7.36
N PRO A 96 5.07 18.30 -7.65
CA PRO A 96 3.85 18.78 -7.00
C PRO A 96 2.64 17.88 -7.26
N GLN A 97 2.48 17.42 -8.50
CA GLN A 97 1.38 16.54 -8.89
C GLN A 97 1.51 15.15 -8.26
N GLY A 98 2.74 14.60 -8.23
CA GLY A 98 2.98 13.29 -7.64
C GLY A 98 2.81 13.28 -6.13
N GLN A 99 3.25 14.32 -5.42
CA GLN A 99 3.00 14.47 -3.98
C GLN A 99 1.49 14.55 -3.66
N ALA A 100 0.73 15.29 -4.48
CA ALA A 100 -0.73 15.35 -4.35
C ALA A 100 -1.38 13.97 -4.59
N ALA A 101 -0.88 13.19 -5.56
CA ALA A 101 -1.34 11.83 -5.83
C ALA A 101 -1.05 10.89 -4.66
N TYR A 102 0.17 10.90 -4.09
CA TYR A 102 0.50 10.11 -2.90
C TYR A 102 -0.40 10.47 -1.71
N ARG A 103 -0.61 11.76 -1.45
CA ARG A 103 -1.52 12.22 -0.38
C ARG A 103 -2.93 11.69 -0.60
N LYS A 104 -3.48 11.84 -1.83
CA LYS A 104 -4.85 11.42 -2.13
C LYS A 104 -5.01 9.90 -2.03
N LEU A 105 -4.05 9.12 -2.52
CA LEU A 105 -4.06 7.67 -2.44
C LEU A 105 -4.09 7.20 -0.98
N ASN A 106 -3.20 7.76 -0.14
CA ASN A 106 -3.16 7.46 1.29
C ASN A 106 -4.46 7.85 1.99
N GLN A 107 -5.05 9.01 1.67
CA GLN A 107 -6.33 9.43 2.26
C GLN A 107 -7.44 8.41 1.98
N LEU A 108 -7.62 8.00 0.72
CA LEU A 108 -8.64 7.02 0.34
C LEU A 108 -8.42 5.66 1.03
N ALA A 109 -7.17 5.24 1.19
CA ALA A 109 -6.83 4.01 1.90
C ALA A 109 -7.16 4.10 3.39
N LEU A 110 -6.86 5.24 4.04
CA LEU A 110 -7.16 5.48 5.45
C LEU A 110 -8.67 5.47 5.76
N GLU A 111 -9.50 5.88 4.80
CA GLU A 111 -10.96 5.82 4.90
C GLU A 111 -11.49 4.37 4.92
N LEU A 112 -10.75 3.43 4.30
CA LEU A 112 -11.09 2.00 4.24
C LEU A 112 -10.53 1.18 5.42
N LEU A 113 -9.61 1.73 6.21
CA LEU A 113 -9.05 1.00 7.33
C LEU A 113 -10.01 0.91 8.51
N ALA A 114 -10.11 -0.28 9.08
CA ALA A 114 -10.72 -0.50 10.39
C ALA A 114 -9.95 0.28 11.46
N ASP A 115 -10.55 0.43 12.63
CA ASP A 115 -9.84 0.98 13.77
C ASP A 115 -8.73 0.00 14.22
N GLU A 116 -7.59 0.52 14.68
CA GLU A 116 -6.36 -0.25 14.97
C GLU A 116 -5.78 -0.96 13.72
N GLY A 117 -6.22 -0.60 12.51
CA GLY A 117 -5.74 -1.18 11.27
C GLY A 117 -4.31 -0.78 10.93
N LEU A 118 -3.71 -1.52 10.00
CA LEU A 118 -2.36 -1.28 9.51
C LEU A 118 -2.37 -0.73 8.08
N LEU A 119 -1.68 0.39 7.88
CA LEU A 119 -1.33 0.92 6.57
C LEU A 119 0.12 0.58 6.25
N VAL A 120 0.36 -0.01 5.07
CA VAL A 120 1.69 -0.08 4.46
C VAL A 120 1.68 0.85 3.25
N SER A 121 2.46 1.93 3.30
CA SER A 121 2.54 2.91 2.21
C SER A 121 3.93 2.91 1.61
N CYS A 122 4.04 2.54 0.34
CA CYS A 122 5.28 2.43 -0.40
C CYS A 122 5.41 3.53 -1.46
N SER A 123 6.66 3.80 -1.84
CA SER A 123 6.99 4.61 -3.01
C SER A 123 8.32 4.16 -3.61
N CYS A 124 8.32 3.97 -4.92
CA CYS A 124 9.52 3.77 -5.73
C CYS A 124 9.95 5.04 -6.49
N SER A 125 9.35 6.20 -6.20
CA SER A 125 9.75 7.48 -6.82
C SER A 125 11.08 7.97 -6.24
N TYR A 126 12.14 8.00 -7.05
CA TYR A 126 13.44 8.53 -6.64
C TYR A 126 13.35 10.00 -6.16
N HIS A 127 12.57 10.81 -6.86
CA HIS A 127 12.38 12.23 -6.55
C HIS A 127 11.40 12.51 -5.40
N LEU A 128 10.98 11.51 -4.64
CA LEU A 128 10.22 11.67 -3.40
C LEU A 128 11.09 11.20 -2.24
N ALA A 129 11.48 12.12 -1.36
CA ALA A 129 12.21 11.75 -0.15
C ALA A 129 11.32 10.97 0.83
N ALA A 130 11.93 10.24 1.75
CA ALA A 130 11.19 9.48 2.77
C ALA A 130 10.31 10.40 3.63
N ASP A 131 10.86 11.54 4.05
CA ASP A 131 10.12 12.53 4.85
C ASP A 131 8.95 13.16 4.08
N GLU A 132 9.06 13.30 2.76
CA GLU A 132 7.97 13.80 1.92
C GLU A 132 6.84 12.78 1.81
N LEU A 133 7.14 11.48 1.68
CA LEU A 133 6.12 10.43 1.75
C LEU A 133 5.45 10.41 3.13
N LEU A 134 6.22 10.52 4.20
CA LEU A 134 5.69 10.61 5.56
C LEU A 134 4.79 11.84 5.74
N GLY A 135 5.19 12.99 5.21
CA GLY A 135 4.38 14.20 5.17
C GLY A 135 3.05 14.03 4.41
N ALA A 136 3.08 13.26 3.30
CA ALA A 136 1.88 12.92 2.55
C ALA A 136 0.92 12.03 3.37
N ILE A 137 1.45 11.01 4.07
CA ILE A 137 0.68 10.14 4.98
C ILE A 137 0.08 10.97 6.12
N GLN A 138 0.86 11.83 6.77
CA GLN A 138 0.41 12.68 7.86
C GLN A 138 -0.70 13.65 7.40
N SER A 139 -0.54 14.26 6.23
CA SER A 139 -1.56 15.14 5.65
C SER A 139 -2.85 14.37 5.33
N ALA A 140 -2.73 13.16 4.76
CA ALA A 140 -3.85 12.28 4.47
C ALA A 140 -4.61 11.89 5.75
N ALA A 141 -3.88 11.56 6.83
CA ALA A 141 -4.46 11.18 8.11
C ALA A 141 -5.32 12.30 8.72
N ARG A 142 -4.83 13.56 8.67
CA ARG A 142 -5.62 14.72 9.12
C ARG A 142 -6.93 14.86 8.35
N HIS A 143 -6.91 14.65 7.03
CA HIS A 143 -8.11 14.75 6.19
C HIS A 143 -9.10 13.59 6.40
N ALA A 144 -8.59 12.42 6.81
CA ALA A 144 -9.40 11.24 7.09
C ALA A 144 -9.85 11.14 8.57
N ALA A 145 -9.55 12.15 9.41
CA ALA A 145 -9.75 12.12 10.86
C ALA A 145 -9.17 10.85 11.53
N ARG A 146 -7.92 10.52 11.15
CA ARG A 146 -7.18 9.38 11.67
C ARG A 146 -5.91 9.82 12.39
N PHE A 147 -5.52 9.05 13.40
CA PHE A 147 -4.22 9.14 14.04
C PHE A 147 -3.32 8.04 13.49
N VAL A 148 -2.07 8.38 13.16
CA VAL A 148 -1.12 7.44 12.52
C VAL A 148 0.16 7.39 13.33
N GLN A 149 0.58 6.17 13.67
CA GLN A 149 1.87 5.89 14.33
C GLN A 149 2.74 5.05 13.39
N VAL A 150 3.94 5.52 13.09
CA VAL A 150 4.91 4.74 12.32
C VAL A 150 5.52 3.67 13.22
N LEU A 151 5.31 2.41 12.87
CA LEU A 151 5.86 1.25 13.57
C LEU A 151 7.22 0.84 12.99
N GLU A 152 7.40 1.00 11.68
CA GLU A 152 8.60 0.60 10.96
C GLU A 152 8.78 1.45 9.71
N ALA A 153 10.03 1.80 9.43
CA ALA A 153 10.45 2.34 8.13
C ALA A 153 11.27 1.27 7.42
N GLY A 154 10.81 0.89 6.23
CA GLY A 154 11.45 -0.10 5.35
C GLY A 154 12.06 0.55 4.12
N GLY A 155 12.83 -0.24 3.40
CA GLY A 155 13.47 0.13 2.15
C GLY A 155 13.64 -1.08 1.24
N GLN A 156 14.69 -1.06 0.45
CA GLN A 156 15.00 -2.11 -0.50
C GLN A 156 15.48 -3.38 0.21
N SER A 157 15.06 -4.51 -0.33
CA SER A 157 15.55 -5.82 0.07
C SER A 157 16.87 -6.17 -0.66
N ALA A 158 17.51 -7.27 -0.27
CA ALA A 158 18.83 -7.66 -0.78
C ALA A 158 18.87 -7.98 -2.28
N ASP A 159 17.73 -8.28 -2.89
CA ASP A 159 17.56 -8.49 -4.34
C ASP A 159 17.56 -7.17 -5.15
N HIS A 160 17.47 -6.02 -4.45
CA HIS A 160 17.61 -4.68 -5.03
C HIS A 160 18.75 -3.93 -4.32
N PRO A 161 20.03 -4.31 -4.54
CA PRO A 161 21.15 -3.78 -3.78
C PRO A 161 21.36 -2.30 -4.05
N LEU A 162 21.83 -1.58 -3.02
CA LEU A 162 22.23 -0.18 -3.13
C LEU A 162 23.68 -0.11 -3.62
N HIS A 163 23.94 0.81 -4.56
CA HIS A 163 25.31 1.10 -4.98
C HIS A 163 25.76 2.40 -4.31
N PRO A 164 26.87 2.40 -3.51
CA PRO A 164 27.28 3.57 -2.74
C PRO A 164 27.58 4.82 -3.60
N ALA A 165 28.08 4.62 -4.82
CA ALA A 165 28.40 5.71 -5.74
C ALA A 165 27.22 6.10 -6.67
N ILE A 166 26.06 5.43 -6.59
CA ILE A 166 24.89 5.69 -7.43
C ILE A 166 23.68 5.91 -6.52
N PRO A 167 23.47 7.15 -6.03
CA PRO A 167 22.40 7.46 -5.07
C PRO A 167 21.00 7.14 -5.60
N GLU A 168 20.81 7.14 -6.92
CA GLU A 168 19.55 6.79 -7.60
C GLU A 168 19.12 5.34 -7.32
N THR A 169 20.04 4.46 -6.93
CA THR A 169 19.70 3.11 -6.53
C THR A 169 18.91 3.06 -5.20
N ARG A 170 18.93 4.10 -4.38
CA ARG A 170 18.13 4.24 -3.16
C ARG A 170 16.80 4.92 -3.47
N TYR A 171 15.89 4.21 -4.07
CA TYR A 171 14.60 4.78 -4.52
C TYR A 171 13.37 4.25 -3.77
N LEU A 172 13.46 3.10 -3.10
CA LEU A 172 12.32 2.47 -2.42
C LEU A 172 12.20 2.95 -0.97
N LYS A 173 11.00 3.31 -0.58
CA LYS A 173 10.58 3.65 0.78
C LYS A 173 9.29 2.92 1.10
N ALA A 174 9.15 2.44 2.34
CA ALA A 174 7.93 1.86 2.85
C ALA A 174 7.73 2.27 4.31
N PHE A 175 6.54 2.70 4.68
CA PHE A 175 6.16 2.95 6.06
C PHE A 175 5.06 2.01 6.48
N PHE A 176 5.26 1.33 7.60
CA PHE A 176 4.28 0.49 8.26
C PHE A 176 3.68 1.30 9.40
N CYS A 177 2.40 1.58 9.32
CA CYS A 177 1.73 2.52 10.21
C CYS A 177 0.51 1.88 10.87
N ARG A 178 0.43 1.93 12.21
CA ARG A 178 -0.82 1.69 12.92
C ARG A 178 -1.73 2.90 12.76
N VAL A 179 -3.00 2.65 12.53
CA VAL A 179 -3.99 3.69 12.27
C VAL A 179 -5.16 3.53 13.23
N THR A 180 -5.44 4.57 14.00
CA THR A 180 -6.59 4.62 14.90
C THR A 180 -7.51 5.78 14.55
N ARG A 181 -8.70 5.81 15.09
CA ARG A 181 -9.55 7.00 15.00
C ARG A 181 -8.90 8.15 15.78
N ALA A 182 -8.99 9.36 15.26
CA ALA A 182 -8.59 10.52 16.02
C ALA A 182 -9.55 10.66 17.22
N VAL A 183 -8.98 10.77 18.42
CA VAL A 183 -9.76 11.13 19.60
C VAL A 183 -10.05 12.61 19.49
N GLY A 184 -11.34 12.97 19.45
CA GLY A 184 -11.79 14.37 19.40
C GLY A 184 -11.50 15.11 20.69
#